data_f67753377ab2a0c6e5db72d6f5e3b2a1
#
_entry.id   f67753377ab2a0c6e5db72d6f5e3b2a1
#
_cell.length_a   1.000
_cell.length_b   1.000
_cell.length_c   1.000
_cell.angle_alpha   90.00
_cell.angle_beta   90.00
_cell.angle_gamma   90.00
#
_symmetry.space_group_name_H-M   'P 1'
#
loop_
_entity.id
_entity.type
_entity.pdbx_description
1 polymer ?
#
loop_
_entity_poly.entity_id
_entity_poly.type
_entity_poly.pdbx_seq_one_letter_code
_entity_poly.pdbx_strand_id
1 'polypeptide(L)'
;IVSSKGVIDSYRKIHLYFKEKLWFSPGDKKIEVFEIDGAKIGIMICFDWIFPETARTLSILGADIIAHPSNLVLPYCQKAMVTRCLENRVFAITANRIGKEIRGEDNFNFTGASQITSYNGKILSSAPTNKPFVDFAEVDLKKSRDKKLNRFNNLIKDRRKEMYLS
;
A
#
# COMPACT_ATOMS: atom_id res chain seq x y z
N ILE A 1 -2.83 -10.70 -9.21
CA ILE A 1 -4.20 -10.91 -8.72
C ILE A 1 -4.76 -12.13 -9.43
N VAL A 2 -5.32 -13.05 -8.66
CA VAL A 2 -5.84 -14.32 -9.16
C VAL A 2 -7.28 -14.50 -8.67
N SER A 3 -8.15 -15.04 -9.52
CA SER A 3 -9.50 -15.46 -9.18
C SER A 3 -9.70 -16.93 -9.49
N SER A 4 -10.90 -17.46 -9.23
CA SER A 4 -11.29 -18.82 -9.65
C SER A 4 -11.25 -19.03 -11.17
N LYS A 5 -11.24 -17.95 -11.96
CA LYS A 5 -11.15 -17.98 -13.43
C LYS A 5 -9.73 -17.81 -13.97
N GLY A 6 -8.72 -17.73 -13.10
CA GLY A 6 -7.31 -17.56 -13.45
C GLY A 6 -6.74 -16.20 -13.05
N VAL A 7 -5.62 -15.84 -13.68
CA VAL A 7 -4.93 -14.56 -13.44
C VAL A 7 -5.74 -13.42 -14.05
N ILE A 8 -6.14 -12.46 -13.20
CA ILE A 8 -6.81 -11.23 -13.65
C ILE A 8 -5.78 -10.27 -14.21
N ASP A 9 -4.74 -9.97 -13.44
CA ASP A 9 -3.61 -9.13 -13.84
C ASP A 9 -2.46 -9.25 -12.83
N SER A 10 -1.36 -8.53 -13.10
CA SER A 10 -0.17 -8.49 -12.26
C SER A 10 0.36 -7.08 -12.12
N TYR A 11 0.83 -6.75 -10.93
CA TYR A 11 1.61 -5.54 -10.67
C TYR A 11 3.08 -5.91 -10.55
N ARG A 12 3.94 -5.19 -11.27
CA ARG A 12 5.39 -5.28 -11.14
C ARG A 12 5.87 -4.11 -10.32
N LYS A 13 6.65 -4.39 -9.26
CA LYS A 13 7.21 -3.38 -8.36
C LYS A 13 7.96 -2.30 -9.14
N ILE A 14 7.56 -1.04 -8.97
CA ILE A 14 8.14 0.08 -9.72
C ILE A 14 9.35 0.72 -9.01
N HIS A 15 9.46 0.60 -7.69
CA HIS A 15 10.57 1.14 -6.93
C HIS A 15 11.41 0.03 -6.29
N LEU A 16 12.54 -0.27 -6.89
CA LEU A 16 13.45 -1.31 -6.41
C LEU A 16 14.25 -0.81 -5.19
N TYR A 17 14.40 -1.69 -4.20
CA TYR A 17 15.13 -1.41 -2.97
C TYR A 17 16.51 -2.08 -2.98
N PHE A 18 17.55 -1.34 -2.58
CA PHE A 18 18.91 -1.82 -2.35
C PHE A 18 19.45 -2.67 -3.52
N LYS A 19 19.90 -3.91 -3.26
CA LYS A 19 20.46 -4.82 -4.25
C LYS A 19 19.43 -5.38 -5.26
N GLU A 20 18.13 -5.15 -5.04
CA GLU A 20 17.14 -5.48 -6.09
C GLU A 20 17.48 -4.81 -7.42
N LYS A 21 18.10 -3.62 -7.38
CA LYS A 21 18.56 -2.88 -8.58
C LYS A 21 19.65 -3.59 -9.38
N LEU A 22 20.34 -4.58 -8.77
CA LEU A 22 21.38 -5.36 -9.45
C LEU A 22 20.80 -6.57 -10.21
N TRP A 23 19.61 -7.04 -9.81
CA TRP A 23 19.07 -8.34 -10.26
C TRP A 23 17.74 -8.22 -10.99
N PHE A 24 17.01 -7.13 -10.78
CA PHE A 24 15.67 -6.94 -11.34
C PHE A 24 15.56 -5.63 -12.11
N SER A 25 14.68 -5.62 -13.11
CA SER A 25 14.21 -4.40 -13.75
C SER A 25 12.97 -3.87 -13.01
N PRO A 26 12.84 -2.55 -12.84
CA PRO A 26 11.62 -1.96 -12.29
C PRO A 26 10.41 -2.27 -13.18
N GLY A 27 9.23 -2.21 -12.59
CA GLY A 27 7.98 -2.30 -13.34
C GLY A 27 7.87 -1.20 -14.37
N ASP A 28 7.39 -1.55 -15.55
CA ASP A 28 7.28 -0.69 -16.74
C ASP A 28 5.84 -0.36 -17.13
N LYS A 29 4.87 -0.94 -16.42
CA LYS A 29 3.45 -0.61 -16.60
C LYS A 29 3.04 0.54 -15.66
N LYS A 30 2.10 1.36 -16.14
CA LYS A 30 1.45 2.37 -15.29
C LYS A 30 0.74 1.70 -14.10
N ILE A 31 0.62 2.45 -13.02
CA ILE A 31 -0.16 2.04 -11.85
C ILE A 31 -1.62 1.89 -12.26
N GLU A 32 -2.24 0.79 -11.87
CA GLU A 32 -3.63 0.44 -12.17
C GLU A 32 -4.38 0.02 -10.90
N VAL A 33 -5.71 0.02 -11.00
CA VAL A 33 -6.63 -0.42 -9.95
C VAL A 33 -7.51 -1.52 -10.50
N PHE A 34 -7.68 -2.59 -9.74
CA PHE A 34 -8.40 -3.80 -10.15
C PHE A 34 -9.72 -3.89 -9.40
N GLU A 35 -10.79 -4.19 -10.10
CA GLU A 35 -12.11 -4.38 -9.48
C GLU A 35 -12.34 -5.85 -9.16
N ILE A 36 -12.62 -6.14 -7.88
CA ILE A 36 -12.88 -7.48 -7.35
C ILE A 36 -14.07 -7.39 -6.42
N ASP A 37 -15.15 -8.05 -6.74
CA ASP A 37 -16.39 -8.12 -5.95
C ASP A 37 -16.89 -6.73 -5.50
N GLY A 38 -16.80 -5.74 -6.40
CA GLY A 38 -17.25 -4.37 -6.16
C GLY A 38 -16.27 -3.51 -5.35
N ALA A 39 -15.12 -4.06 -4.93
CA ALA A 39 -14.02 -3.34 -4.31
C ALA A 39 -12.94 -3.00 -5.34
N LYS A 40 -12.43 -1.78 -5.31
CA LYS A 40 -11.30 -1.34 -6.14
C LYS A 40 -9.99 -1.50 -5.37
N ILE A 41 -9.16 -2.43 -5.82
CA ILE A 41 -7.90 -2.82 -5.17
C ILE A 41 -6.72 -2.20 -5.92
N GLY A 42 -5.92 -1.39 -5.24
CA GLY A 42 -4.61 -0.96 -5.71
C GLY A 42 -3.50 -1.83 -5.11
N ILE A 43 -2.39 -1.99 -5.81
CA ILE A 43 -1.24 -2.74 -5.31
C ILE A 43 -0.04 -1.81 -5.15
N MET A 44 0.65 -1.95 -4.02
CA MET A 44 2.01 -1.47 -3.78
C MET A 44 2.84 -2.66 -3.29
N ILE A 45 4.13 -2.70 -3.62
CA ILE A 45 5.01 -3.77 -3.12
C ILE A 45 6.16 -3.15 -2.32
N CYS A 46 6.24 -3.52 -1.03
CA CYS A 46 7.36 -3.21 -0.14
C CYS A 46 7.79 -1.73 -0.25
N PHE A 47 8.95 -1.43 -0.81
CA PHE A 47 9.56 -0.09 -0.87
C PHE A 47 8.72 0.98 -1.59
N ASP A 48 7.69 0.60 -2.36
CA ASP A 48 6.76 1.56 -2.98
C ASP A 48 6.10 2.49 -1.93
N TRP A 49 6.01 2.06 -0.66
CA TRP A 49 5.41 2.84 0.42
C TRP A 49 6.07 4.20 0.67
N ILE A 50 7.39 4.31 0.40
CA ILE A 50 8.13 5.54 0.71
C ILE A 50 7.79 6.68 -0.25
N PHE A 51 7.30 6.33 -1.44
CA PHE A 51 6.89 7.27 -2.48
C PHE A 51 5.40 7.63 -2.33
N PRO A 52 5.08 8.82 -1.80
CA PRO A 52 3.68 9.24 -1.62
C PRO A 52 2.89 9.26 -2.93
N GLU A 53 3.58 9.44 -4.05
CA GLU A 53 3.01 9.44 -5.40
C GLU A 53 2.30 8.12 -5.72
N THR A 54 2.83 6.99 -5.25
CA THR A 54 2.24 5.67 -5.49
C THR A 54 0.85 5.57 -4.87
N ALA A 55 0.74 5.84 -3.56
CA ALA A 55 -0.54 5.81 -2.86
C ALA A 55 -1.51 6.88 -3.38
N ARG A 56 -0.99 8.08 -3.71
CA ARG A 56 -1.79 9.17 -4.28
C ARG A 56 -2.35 8.79 -5.65
N THR A 57 -1.56 8.19 -6.52
CA THR A 57 -2.00 7.74 -7.84
C THR A 57 -3.10 6.69 -7.71
N LEU A 58 -2.92 5.68 -6.85
CA LEU A 58 -3.95 4.67 -6.58
C LEU A 58 -5.27 5.30 -6.09
N SER A 59 -5.18 6.27 -5.19
CA SER A 59 -6.37 6.99 -4.70
C SER A 59 -7.07 7.80 -5.80
N ILE A 60 -6.32 8.44 -6.70
CA ILE A 60 -6.86 9.20 -7.84
C ILE A 60 -7.55 8.26 -8.84
N LEU A 61 -7.01 7.07 -9.03
CA LEU A 61 -7.59 6.01 -9.86
C LEU A 61 -8.81 5.35 -9.21
N GLY A 62 -9.11 5.72 -7.96
CA GLY A 62 -10.30 5.29 -7.24
C GLY A 62 -10.14 4.03 -6.40
N ALA A 63 -8.90 3.66 -6.03
CA ALA A 63 -8.68 2.55 -5.11
C ALA A 63 -9.46 2.75 -3.79
N ASP A 64 -10.13 1.70 -3.36
CA ASP A 64 -10.75 1.60 -2.04
C ASP A 64 -9.76 1.06 -1.02
N ILE A 65 -8.99 0.03 -1.44
CA ILE A 65 -8.04 -0.69 -0.60
C ILE A 65 -6.69 -0.77 -1.31
N ILE A 66 -5.61 -0.55 -0.58
CA ILE A 66 -4.25 -0.80 -1.03
C ILE A 66 -3.78 -2.14 -0.44
N ALA A 67 -3.53 -3.13 -1.30
CA ALA A 67 -2.86 -4.37 -0.94
C ALA A 67 -1.33 -4.14 -1.00
N HIS A 68 -0.65 -4.34 0.13
CA HIS A 68 0.77 -3.99 0.29
C HIS A 68 1.58 -5.17 0.86
N PRO A 69 1.88 -6.20 0.04
CA PRO A 69 2.80 -7.27 0.43
C PRO A 69 4.23 -6.74 0.56
N SER A 70 4.94 -7.17 1.61
CA SER A 70 6.19 -6.54 1.99
C SER A 70 7.19 -7.46 2.69
N ASN A 71 8.48 -7.15 2.49
CA ASN A 71 9.63 -7.65 3.24
C ASN A 71 10.37 -6.44 3.85
N LEU A 72 9.73 -5.74 4.78
CA LEU A 72 10.23 -4.47 5.33
C LEU A 72 11.39 -4.69 6.28
N VAL A 73 12.47 -3.96 6.04
CA VAL A 73 13.65 -3.88 6.90
C VAL A 73 13.79 -2.49 7.55
N LEU A 74 13.13 -1.46 7.01
CA LEU A 74 13.11 -0.12 7.58
C LEU A 74 11.93 0.02 8.56
N PRO A 75 12.14 0.63 9.74
CA PRO A 75 11.14 0.67 10.82
C PRO A 75 10.05 1.75 10.67
N TYR A 76 9.93 2.37 9.49
CA TYR A 76 9.09 3.56 9.30
C TYR A 76 7.76 3.27 8.60
N CYS A 77 7.67 2.16 7.86
CA CYS A 77 6.55 1.89 6.95
C CYS A 77 5.20 1.87 7.66
N GLN A 78 5.09 1.20 8.81
CA GLN A 78 3.82 1.09 9.53
C GLN A 78 3.25 2.47 9.91
N LYS A 79 4.11 3.39 10.36
CA LYS A 79 3.73 4.77 10.68
C LYS A 79 3.40 5.56 9.41
N ALA A 80 4.20 5.40 8.35
CA ALA A 80 3.96 6.06 7.08
C ALA A 80 2.63 5.62 6.45
N MET A 81 2.25 4.35 6.53
CA MET A 81 1.00 3.84 6.00
C MET A 81 -0.23 4.46 6.67
N VAL A 82 -0.13 4.86 7.94
CA VAL A 82 -1.17 5.66 8.62
C VAL A 82 -1.40 6.98 7.87
N THR A 83 -0.32 7.69 7.55
CA THR A 83 -0.39 8.94 6.78
C THR A 83 -0.89 8.69 5.35
N ARG A 84 -0.39 7.64 4.68
CA ARG A 84 -0.85 7.27 3.32
C ARG A 84 -2.35 7.01 3.27
N CYS A 85 -2.91 6.32 4.28
CA CYS A 85 -4.35 6.08 4.37
C CYS A 85 -5.12 7.37 4.63
N LEU A 86 -4.66 8.20 5.57
CA LEU A 86 -5.31 9.45 5.95
C LEU A 86 -5.36 10.44 4.80
N GLU A 87 -4.22 10.76 4.18
CA GLU A 87 -4.09 11.77 3.12
C GLU A 87 -4.74 11.37 1.80
N ASN A 88 -5.02 10.07 1.61
CA ASN A 88 -5.62 9.51 0.40
C ASN A 88 -7.04 8.99 0.62
N ARG A 89 -7.52 8.90 1.87
CA ARG A 89 -8.78 8.28 2.26
C ARG A 89 -8.96 6.90 1.61
N VAL A 90 -8.01 6.00 1.86
CA VAL A 90 -8.01 4.62 1.39
C VAL A 90 -7.75 3.68 2.56
N PHE A 91 -8.25 2.47 2.50
CA PHE A 91 -7.81 1.41 3.41
C PHE A 91 -6.49 0.84 2.92
N ALA A 92 -5.69 0.27 3.81
CA ALA A 92 -4.49 -0.47 3.43
C ALA A 92 -4.33 -1.73 4.26
N ILE A 93 -3.84 -2.79 3.60
CA ILE A 93 -3.47 -4.05 4.22
C ILE A 93 -1.98 -4.26 3.95
N THR A 94 -1.14 -4.00 4.94
CA THR A 94 0.29 -4.26 4.87
C THR A 94 0.56 -5.64 5.44
N ALA A 95 0.85 -6.61 4.57
CA ALA A 95 1.27 -7.95 4.95
C ALA A 95 2.80 -8.02 4.92
N ASN A 96 3.42 -8.06 6.09
CA ASN A 96 4.86 -7.97 6.24
C ASN A 96 5.49 -9.24 6.78
N ARG A 97 6.70 -9.51 6.34
CA ARG A 97 7.52 -10.64 6.76
C ARG A 97 8.06 -10.43 8.18
N ILE A 98 8.25 -11.53 8.90
CA ILE A 98 8.96 -11.62 10.19
C ILE A 98 10.27 -12.41 10.04
N GLY A 99 11.11 -12.33 11.06
CA GLY A 99 12.36 -13.12 11.16
C GLY A 99 13.55 -12.45 10.52
N LYS A 100 14.59 -13.26 10.28
CA LYS A 100 15.86 -12.82 9.74
C LYS A 100 16.24 -13.60 8.51
N GLU A 101 17.05 -13.01 7.66
CA GLU A 101 17.65 -13.67 6.51
C GLU A 101 19.11 -13.22 6.36
N ILE A 102 20.02 -14.17 6.23
CA ILE A 102 21.44 -13.92 6.01
C ILE A 102 21.78 -14.50 4.64
N ARG A 103 22.33 -13.67 3.75
CA ARG A 103 22.80 -14.05 2.43
C ARG A 103 24.18 -13.44 2.17
N GLY A 104 25.22 -14.26 2.29
CA GLY A 104 26.60 -13.77 2.24
C GLY A 104 26.86 -12.71 3.32
N GLU A 105 27.23 -11.52 2.91
CA GLU A 105 27.46 -10.37 3.81
C GLU A 105 26.17 -9.64 4.21
N ASP A 106 25.07 -9.89 3.54
CA ASP A 106 23.80 -9.22 3.80
C ASP A 106 23.07 -9.88 4.98
N ASN A 107 22.66 -9.06 5.94
CA ASN A 107 21.86 -9.47 7.09
C ASN A 107 20.59 -8.62 7.16
N PHE A 108 19.46 -9.24 6.89
CA PHE A 108 18.16 -8.60 6.92
C PHE A 108 17.37 -9.03 8.15
N ASN A 109 16.87 -8.06 8.90
CA ASN A 109 15.92 -8.27 9.99
C ASN A 109 14.57 -7.67 9.59
N PHE A 110 13.58 -8.52 9.36
CA PHE A 110 12.24 -8.07 8.94
C PHE A 110 11.45 -7.57 10.11
N THR A 111 10.77 -6.44 9.92
CA THR A 111 10.14 -5.68 11.01
C THR A 111 8.83 -6.29 11.52
N GLY A 112 8.25 -7.28 10.81
CA GLY A 112 6.95 -7.83 11.17
C GLY A 112 5.86 -6.75 11.23
N ALA A 113 5.02 -6.78 12.27
CA ALA A 113 3.98 -5.79 12.50
C ALA A 113 3.09 -5.54 11.27
N SER A 114 2.59 -6.61 10.64
CA SER A 114 1.55 -6.50 9.61
C SER A 114 0.38 -5.67 10.14
N GLN A 115 -0.26 -4.88 9.28
CA GLN A 115 -1.20 -3.87 9.74
C GLN A 115 -2.36 -3.70 8.77
N ILE A 116 -3.58 -3.59 9.31
CA ILE A 116 -4.75 -3.09 8.58
C ILE A 116 -5.02 -1.66 9.04
N THR A 117 -4.99 -0.73 8.10
CA THR A 117 -5.16 0.71 8.37
C THR A 117 -6.41 1.23 7.68
N SER A 118 -7.22 1.97 8.41
CA SER A 118 -8.44 2.59 7.92
C SER A 118 -8.16 3.85 7.09
N TYR A 119 -9.13 4.23 6.26
CA TYR A 119 -9.14 5.45 5.44
C TYR A 119 -8.88 6.76 6.22
N ASN A 120 -9.06 6.76 7.52
CA ASN A 120 -8.83 7.91 8.41
C ASN A 120 -7.56 7.77 9.26
N GLY A 121 -6.69 6.81 8.94
CA GLY A 121 -5.45 6.54 9.65
C GLY A 121 -5.58 5.70 10.91
N LYS A 122 -6.80 5.32 11.34
CA LYS A 122 -6.97 4.40 12.49
C LYS A 122 -6.42 3.03 12.14
N ILE A 123 -5.61 2.47 13.04
CA ILE A 123 -5.16 1.07 12.94
C ILE A 123 -6.32 0.17 13.38
N LEU A 124 -6.78 -0.70 12.49
CA LEU A 124 -7.86 -1.66 12.74
C LEU A 124 -7.30 -2.97 13.28
N SER A 125 -6.13 -3.37 12.81
CA SER A 125 -5.39 -4.54 13.29
C SER A 125 -3.90 -4.30 13.20
N SER A 126 -3.13 -4.86 14.15
CA SER A 126 -1.67 -4.83 14.16
C SER A 126 -1.12 -6.15 14.68
N ALA A 127 -0.34 -6.81 13.84
CA ALA A 127 0.32 -8.06 14.17
C ALA A 127 1.54 -7.85 15.09
N PRO A 128 1.97 -8.88 15.83
CA PRO A 128 3.26 -8.89 16.51
C PRO A 128 4.44 -8.77 15.52
N THR A 129 5.60 -8.37 16.03
CA THR A 129 6.82 -8.20 15.23
C THR A 129 7.59 -9.50 14.96
N ASN A 130 7.32 -10.57 15.72
CA ASN A 130 8.21 -11.73 15.81
C ASN A 130 7.51 -13.09 15.73
N LYS A 131 6.21 -13.14 15.48
CA LYS A 131 5.48 -14.41 15.32
C LYS A 131 4.42 -14.33 14.23
N PRO A 132 4.08 -15.48 13.59
CA PRO A 132 3.00 -15.54 12.62
C PRO A 132 1.68 -15.06 13.23
N PHE A 133 0.90 -14.34 12.41
CA PHE A 133 -0.37 -13.78 12.82
C PHE A 133 -1.30 -13.65 11.62
N VAL A 134 -2.58 -13.94 11.82
CA VAL A 134 -3.64 -13.72 10.85
C VAL A 134 -4.77 -12.97 11.55
N ASP A 135 -5.26 -11.94 10.89
CA ASP A 135 -6.39 -11.17 11.37
C ASP A 135 -7.20 -10.63 10.20
N PHE A 136 -8.39 -10.12 10.49
CA PHE A 136 -9.28 -9.53 9.50
C PHE A 136 -10.00 -8.33 10.11
N ALA A 137 -10.51 -7.46 9.22
CA ALA A 137 -11.33 -6.33 9.61
C ALA A 137 -12.45 -6.13 8.59
N GLU A 138 -13.66 -5.88 9.07
CA GLU A 138 -14.75 -5.41 8.22
C GLU A 138 -14.61 -3.92 7.95
N VAL A 139 -14.79 -3.55 6.69
CA VAL A 139 -14.64 -2.15 6.25
C VAL A 139 -15.82 -1.73 5.36
N ASP A 140 -16.25 -0.49 5.53
CA ASP A 140 -17.24 0.14 4.65
C ASP A 140 -16.51 0.90 3.53
N LEU A 141 -16.52 0.35 2.32
CA LEU A 141 -15.86 0.94 1.15
C LEU A 141 -16.40 2.34 0.79
N LYS A 142 -17.64 2.67 1.15
CA LYS A 142 -18.19 4.02 0.94
C LYS A 142 -17.36 5.09 1.65
N LYS A 143 -16.72 4.74 2.76
CA LYS A 143 -15.85 5.66 3.53
C LYS A 143 -14.57 6.03 2.77
N SER A 144 -13.99 5.11 2.01
CA SER A 144 -12.83 5.41 1.16
C SER A 144 -13.22 6.19 -0.09
N ARG A 145 -14.42 5.95 -0.64
CA ARG A 145 -14.94 6.62 -1.84
C ARG A 145 -15.29 8.08 -1.58
N ASP A 146 -15.70 8.42 -0.36
CA ASP A 146 -15.95 9.80 0.02
C ASP A 146 -14.62 10.52 0.31
N LYS A 147 -14.18 11.36 -0.63
CA LYS A 147 -12.96 12.18 -0.52
C LYS A 147 -13.22 13.58 0.08
N LYS A 148 -14.44 13.87 0.53
CA LYS A 148 -14.76 15.13 1.18
C LYS A 148 -14.23 15.12 2.61
N LEU A 149 -13.60 16.21 3.02
CA LEU A 149 -13.22 16.49 4.42
C LEU A 149 -14.34 17.24 5.15
N ASN A 150 -14.99 18.12 4.45
CA ASN A 150 -16.11 18.93 4.92
C ASN A 150 -16.93 19.44 3.72
N ARG A 151 -17.89 20.35 3.95
CA ARG A 151 -18.77 20.87 2.89
C ARG A 151 -18.02 21.64 1.78
N PHE A 152 -16.82 22.13 2.04
CA PHE A 152 -16.05 22.95 1.11
C PHE A 152 -14.85 22.23 0.52
N ASN A 153 -14.25 21.26 1.24
CA ASN A 153 -12.97 20.66 0.84
C ASN A 153 -13.09 19.21 0.41
N ASN A 154 -12.43 18.90 -0.70
CA ASN A 154 -12.30 17.56 -1.24
C ASN A 154 -10.83 17.28 -1.59
N LEU A 155 -10.26 16.26 -0.96
CA LEU A 155 -8.83 15.90 -1.09
C LEU A 155 -8.32 15.73 -2.52
N ILE A 156 -9.18 15.31 -3.45
CA ILE A 156 -8.79 15.04 -4.83
C ILE A 156 -9.14 16.21 -5.75
N LYS A 157 -10.34 16.79 -5.59
CA LYS A 157 -10.83 17.85 -6.47
C LYS A 157 -10.12 19.18 -6.25
N ASP A 158 -9.74 19.49 -5.00
CA ASP A 158 -9.10 20.76 -4.62
C ASP A 158 -7.60 20.79 -4.97
N ARG A 159 -7.07 19.71 -5.56
CA ARG A 159 -5.66 19.68 -5.95
C ARG A 159 -5.39 20.67 -7.07
N ARG A 160 -4.41 21.54 -6.83
CA ARG A 160 -3.90 22.52 -7.78
C ARG A 160 -2.81 21.90 -8.65
N LYS A 161 -3.19 21.03 -9.60
CA LYS A 161 -2.26 20.20 -10.41
C LYS A 161 -1.23 21.04 -11.14
N GLU A 162 -1.63 22.21 -11.60
CA GLU A 162 -0.79 23.18 -12.32
C GLU A 162 0.32 23.79 -11.44
N MET A 163 0.24 23.61 -10.11
CA MET A 163 1.24 24.10 -9.16
C MET A 163 2.24 23.03 -8.73
N TYR A 164 2.01 21.77 -9.13
CA TYR A 164 2.92 20.65 -8.81
C TYR A 164 3.88 20.40 -9.97
N LEU A 165 5.06 19.87 -9.65
CA LEU A 165 5.99 19.41 -10.68
C LEU A 165 5.33 18.25 -11.44
N SER A 166 5.46 18.29 -12.77
CA SER A 166 4.97 17.25 -13.70
C SER A 166 6.02 16.15 -13.89
#